data_6814c3d581e1a6f810cb9c23fdcc712c
#
_entry.id   6814c3d581e1a6f810cb9c23fdcc712c
#
_cell.length_a   1.000
_cell.length_b   1.000
_cell.length_c   1.000
_cell.angle_alpha   90.00
_cell.angle_beta   90.00
_cell.angle_gamma   90.00
#
_symmetry.space_group_name_H-M   'P 1'
#
loop_
_entity.id
_entity.type
_entity.pdbx_description
1 polymer ?
#
loop_
_entity_poly.entity_id
_entity_poly.type
_entity_poly.pdbx_seq_one_letter_code
_entity_poly.pdbx_strand_id
1 'polypeptide(L)'
;SAWLRTRRFWVQLLAGAPVCLMLKSKIIKFFALLFIISALDYSLSNLFFKSKSFWKYEKLTDFYWRIPSKEYHHDLLPNIDVIEPWGFSLSKNLITNSIGFRDFSNREVKKIPSKKRLLLIGDSAIEGAGYDYEHTLGGLLQNNYKGTFEVLNSAVGSYSPSIYFKKIKFFINEGYKFDEAIIFLDPSDIIDELFIKWDNNENILINEKDLEKNKITDFLVNNFLIFRTFLRISDGTENLKNYYKLKYKASKKFEKSFFETTVEDTLFYRMTHVDRSAWTFDNTLFQNYKEGLKKSDENLTNLVNILKENNIKIYFVLYPHPSQIVYKDLYHFPYWKEWAKKNDINFIELYSDFE
;
A
#
# COMPACT_ATOMS: atom_id res chain seq x y z
N SER A 1 24.11 41.78 62.13
CA SER A 1 24.35 41.38 60.69
C SER A 1 23.48 40.17 60.24
N ALA A 2 23.05 39.30 61.12
CA ALA A 2 22.17 38.19 60.79
C ALA A 2 20.74 38.66 60.47
N TRP A 3 20.21 39.67 61.09
CA TRP A 3 18.89 40.21 60.95
C TRP A 3 18.67 40.89 59.58
N LEU A 4 19.71 41.53 59.02
CA LEU A 4 19.68 42.15 57.72
C LEU A 4 19.66 41.09 56.56
N ARG A 5 20.26 39.90 56.76
CA ARG A 5 20.22 38.79 55.78
C ARG A 5 18.84 38.15 55.74
N THR A 6 18.18 37.96 56.88
CA THR A 6 16.84 37.39 56.95
C THR A 6 15.80 38.33 56.31
N ARG A 7 15.91 39.62 56.50
CA ARG A 7 14.99 40.59 55.89
C ARG A 7 15.13 40.68 54.33
N ARG A 8 16.35 40.57 53.81
CA ARG A 8 16.58 40.47 52.33
C ARG A 8 16.02 39.18 51.74
N PHE A 9 16.14 38.05 52.46
CA PHE A 9 15.60 36.77 52.02
C PHE A 9 14.07 36.81 51.91
N TRP A 10 13.37 37.36 52.91
CA TRP A 10 11.92 37.51 52.91
C TRP A 10 11.42 38.47 51.84
N VAL A 11 12.11 39.54 51.58
CA VAL A 11 11.76 40.51 50.51
C VAL A 11 11.93 39.89 49.14
N GLN A 12 12.93 39.04 48.92
CA GLN A 12 13.09 38.29 47.66
C GLN A 12 12.05 37.22 47.50
N LEU A 13 11.64 36.53 48.55
CA LEU A 13 10.58 35.53 48.53
C LEU A 13 9.20 36.16 48.26
N LEU A 14 8.90 37.27 48.86
CA LEU A 14 7.65 38.03 48.62
C LEU A 14 7.61 38.71 47.25
N ALA A 15 8.73 39.17 46.72
CA ALA A 15 8.81 39.73 45.37
C ALA A 15 8.67 38.63 44.27
N GLY A 16 9.09 37.38 44.54
CA GLY A 16 8.91 36.27 43.62
C GLY A 16 7.47 35.69 43.59
N ALA A 17 6.75 35.81 44.71
CA ALA A 17 5.39 35.27 44.82
C ALA A 17 4.38 35.82 43.77
N PRO A 18 4.31 37.14 43.52
CA PRO A 18 3.37 37.66 42.54
C PRO A 18 3.73 37.26 41.08
N VAL A 19 5.02 37.13 40.77
CA VAL A 19 5.47 36.68 39.46
C VAL A 19 5.08 35.21 39.24
N CYS A 20 5.24 34.36 40.24
CA CYS A 20 4.84 32.94 40.21
C CYS A 20 3.31 32.79 40.07
N LEU A 21 2.51 33.61 40.76
CA LEU A 21 1.06 33.64 40.66
C LEU A 21 0.59 34.16 39.26
N MET A 22 1.24 35.19 38.76
CA MET A 22 0.96 35.68 37.38
C MET A 22 1.32 34.64 36.31
N LEU A 23 2.43 33.93 36.45
CA LEU A 23 2.85 32.87 35.56
C LEU A 23 1.84 31.69 35.57
N LYS A 24 1.42 31.26 36.76
CA LYS A 24 0.38 30.24 36.93
C LYS A 24 -0.95 30.64 36.28
N SER A 25 -1.37 31.89 36.45
CA SER A 25 -2.58 32.42 35.81
C SER A 25 -2.48 32.44 34.28
N LYS A 26 -1.34 32.81 33.69
CA LYS A 26 -1.11 32.78 32.24
C LYS A 26 -1.11 31.36 31.71
N ILE A 27 -0.48 30.43 32.41
CA ILE A 27 -0.46 29.00 32.03
C ILE A 27 -1.87 28.41 32.07
N ILE A 28 -2.64 28.68 33.15
CA ILE A 28 -4.04 28.22 33.23
C ILE A 28 -4.89 28.80 32.07
N LYS A 29 -4.76 30.07 31.75
CA LYS A 29 -5.46 30.70 30.63
C LYS A 29 -5.07 30.09 29.29
N PHE A 30 -3.78 29.80 29.10
CA PHE A 30 -3.29 29.13 27.90
C PHE A 30 -3.91 27.73 27.73
N PHE A 31 -3.90 26.90 28.77
CA PHE A 31 -4.52 25.57 28.71
C PHE A 31 -6.05 25.63 28.57
N ALA A 32 -6.71 26.60 29.21
CA ALA A 32 -8.14 26.82 29.02
C ALA A 32 -8.47 27.21 27.56
N LEU A 33 -7.65 28.07 26.93
CA LEU A 33 -7.81 28.43 25.55
C LEU A 33 -7.58 27.22 24.61
N LEU A 34 -6.53 26.43 24.84
CA LEU A 34 -6.29 25.20 24.09
C LEU A 34 -7.46 24.22 24.22
N PHE A 35 -8.00 24.05 25.41
CA PHE A 35 -9.17 23.20 25.63
C PHE A 35 -10.39 23.70 24.87
N ILE A 36 -10.67 25.01 24.89
CA ILE A 36 -11.80 25.61 24.14
C ILE A 36 -11.61 25.38 22.64
N ILE A 37 -10.41 25.64 22.11
CA ILE A 37 -10.10 25.44 20.67
C ILE A 37 -10.29 23.95 20.31
N SER A 38 -9.77 23.03 21.13
CA SER A 38 -9.90 21.59 20.87
C SER A 38 -11.36 21.13 20.95
N ALA A 39 -12.14 21.65 21.90
CA ALA A 39 -13.56 21.31 22.01
C ALA A 39 -14.38 21.84 20.83
N LEU A 40 -14.08 23.05 20.35
CA LEU A 40 -14.68 23.61 19.15
C LEU A 40 -14.28 22.83 17.90
N ASP A 41 -13.00 22.50 17.73
CA ASP A 41 -12.50 21.70 16.62
C ASP A 41 -13.13 20.31 16.59
N TYR A 42 -13.20 19.63 17.73
CA TYR A 42 -13.89 18.34 17.88
C TYR A 42 -15.37 18.42 17.50
N SER A 43 -16.08 19.44 17.99
CA SER A 43 -17.52 19.61 17.74
C SER A 43 -17.78 19.93 16.26
N LEU A 44 -17.04 20.85 15.67
CA LEU A 44 -17.16 21.21 14.26
C LEU A 44 -16.77 20.06 13.35
N SER A 45 -15.68 19.36 13.66
CA SER A 45 -15.23 18.19 12.92
C SER A 45 -16.29 17.10 12.89
N ASN A 46 -16.90 16.78 14.03
CA ASN A 46 -17.94 15.76 14.11
C ASN A 46 -19.25 16.16 13.40
N LEU A 47 -19.63 17.44 13.45
CA LEU A 47 -20.81 17.95 12.73
C LEU A 47 -20.60 17.95 11.21
N PHE A 48 -19.43 18.42 10.74
CA PHE A 48 -19.13 18.48 9.31
C PHE A 48 -18.80 17.12 8.71
N PHE A 49 -18.02 16.29 9.40
CA PHE A 49 -17.51 15.03 8.86
C PHE A 49 -18.56 13.93 8.80
N LYS A 50 -19.55 13.94 9.70
CA LYS A 50 -20.66 12.98 9.67
C LYS A 50 -21.71 13.31 8.61
N SER A 51 -21.80 14.54 8.15
CA SER A 51 -22.89 15.02 7.30
C SER A 51 -22.61 14.96 5.80
N LYS A 52 -21.37 14.84 5.35
CA LYS A 52 -21.03 14.90 3.92
C LYS A 52 -20.10 13.78 3.49
N SER A 53 -20.45 13.17 2.35
CA SER A 53 -19.62 12.19 1.64
C SER A 53 -18.17 12.63 1.40
N PHE A 54 -17.95 13.93 1.21
CA PHE A 54 -16.61 14.54 1.03
C PHE A 54 -15.60 14.14 2.13
N TRP A 55 -16.03 14.00 3.38
CA TRP A 55 -15.13 13.68 4.50
C TRP A 55 -14.95 12.18 4.75
N LYS A 56 -15.78 11.34 4.17
CA LYS A 56 -15.52 9.90 4.10
C LYS A 56 -14.25 9.62 3.30
N TYR A 57 -13.93 10.47 2.32
CA TYR A 57 -12.76 10.37 1.46
C TYR A 57 -11.42 10.69 2.15
N GLU A 58 -11.46 11.33 3.31
CA GLU A 58 -10.25 11.87 3.95
C GLU A 58 -9.75 11.09 5.15
N LYS A 59 -10.19 9.88 5.36
CA LYS A 59 -9.53 8.96 6.30
C LYS A 59 -8.21 8.48 5.73
N LEU A 60 -7.28 9.40 5.54
CA LEU A 60 -5.95 9.14 4.95
C LEU A 60 -5.09 8.14 5.71
N THR A 61 -5.43 7.85 6.96
CA THR A 61 -4.64 6.98 7.83
C THR A 61 -5.34 5.68 8.19
N ASP A 62 -6.61 5.52 7.83
CA ASP A 62 -7.39 4.39 8.28
C ASP A 62 -7.83 3.49 7.13
N PHE A 63 -6.86 2.85 6.49
CA PHE A 63 -7.12 1.72 5.60
C PHE A 63 -7.56 0.50 6.41
N TYR A 64 -8.60 0.67 7.27
CA TYR A 64 -9.11 -0.40 8.14
C TYR A 64 -9.59 -1.64 7.37
N TRP A 65 -9.78 -1.48 6.06
CA TRP A 65 -10.16 -2.57 5.16
C TRP A 65 -8.98 -3.40 4.65
N ARG A 66 -7.73 -2.96 4.87
CA ARG A 66 -6.53 -3.75 4.65
C ARG A 66 -6.13 -4.36 5.98
N ILE A 67 -6.37 -5.66 6.12
CA ILE A 67 -6.21 -6.40 7.36
C ILE A 67 -5.02 -7.34 7.29
N PRO A 68 -4.31 -7.57 8.39
CA PRO A 68 -3.30 -8.60 8.45
C PRO A 68 -3.93 -9.98 8.37
N SER A 69 -3.27 -10.90 7.68
CA SER A 69 -3.59 -12.32 7.64
C SER A 69 -2.41 -13.12 8.21
N LYS A 70 -2.67 -14.02 9.15
CA LYS A 70 -1.66 -14.94 9.66
C LYS A 70 -1.28 -16.01 8.63
N GLU A 71 -2.18 -16.29 7.70
CA GLU A 71 -2.02 -17.35 6.71
C GLU A 71 -1.14 -16.91 5.52
N TYR A 72 -1.31 -15.63 5.10
CA TYR A 72 -0.67 -15.14 3.87
C TYR A 72 -0.33 -13.63 3.89
N HIS A 73 -0.02 -13.07 5.05
CA HIS A 73 0.45 -11.72 5.33
C HIS A 73 -0.64 -10.66 5.48
N HIS A 74 -1.43 -10.36 4.47
CA HIS A 74 -2.49 -9.35 4.53
C HIS A 74 -3.56 -9.60 3.46
N ASP A 75 -4.74 -9.00 3.65
CA ASP A 75 -5.83 -9.06 2.69
C ASP A 75 -6.76 -7.85 2.80
N LEU A 76 -7.78 -7.81 1.95
CA LEU A 76 -8.90 -6.91 2.07
C LEU A 76 -9.97 -7.52 3.00
N LEU A 77 -10.62 -6.67 3.80
CA LEU A 77 -11.71 -7.09 4.66
C LEU A 77 -12.90 -7.57 3.81
N PRO A 78 -13.52 -8.71 4.12
CA PRO A 78 -14.71 -9.19 3.41
C PRO A 78 -15.92 -8.25 3.55
N ASN A 79 -16.76 -8.22 2.52
CA ASN A 79 -18.05 -7.53 2.49
C ASN A 79 -17.97 -6.02 2.79
N ILE A 80 -16.91 -5.35 2.34
CA ILE A 80 -16.83 -3.89 2.43
C ILE A 80 -17.35 -3.22 1.16
N ASP A 81 -17.90 -2.03 1.37
CA ASP A 81 -18.22 -1.05 0.33
C ASP A 81 -17.77 0.31 0.85
N VAL A 82 -16.56 0.71 0.44
CA VAL A 82 -15.89 1.90 0.95
C VAL A 82 -15.34 2.72 -0.20
N ILE A 83 -15.11 3.99 0.07
CA ILE A 83 -14.41 4.86 -0.86
C ILE A 83 -12.97 4.93 -0.43
N GLU A 84 -12.09 4.44 -1.30
CA GLU A 84 -10.65 4.43 -1.10
C GLU A 84 -10.04 5.70 -1.71
N PRO A 85 -9.39 6.55 -0.91
CA PRO A 85 -8.69 7.72 -1.42
C PRO A 85 -7.36 7.32 -2.06
N TRP A 86 -7.12 7.82 -3.28
CA TRP A 86 -5.84 7.67 -3.97
C TRP A 86 -5.27 9.05 -4.30
N GLY A 87 -4.19 9.43 -3.62
CA GLY A 87 -3.58 10.74 -3.78
C GLY A 87 -4.52 11.89 -3.38
N PHE A 88 -4.30 13.07 -3.93
CA PHE A 88 -5.01 14.28 -3.54
C PHE A 88 -6.38 14.47 -4.21
N SER A 89 -6.69 13.74 -5.26
CA SER A 89 -7.86 14.05 -6.10
C SER A 89 -8.67 12.84 -6.57
N LEU A 90 -8.18 11.63 -6.38
CA LEU A 90 -8.85 10.41 -6.86
C LEU A 90 -9.43 9.64 -5.67
N SER A 91 -10.75 9.46 -5.71
CA SER A 91 -11.47 8.62 -4.75
C SER A 91 -12.28 7.62 -5.54
N LYS A 92 -12.12 6.34 -5.24
CA LYS A 92 -12.71 5.24 -5.99
C LYS A 92 -13.40 4.26 -5.07
N ASN A 93 -14.44 3.62 -5.55
CA ASN A 93 -15.12 2.59 -4.79
C ASN A 93 -14.26 1.33 -4.71
N LEU A 94 -14.07 0.85 -3.48
CA LEU A 94 -13.51 -0.45 -3.20
C LEU A 94 -14.62 -1.32 -2.60
N ILE A 95 -15.03 -2.31 -3.36
CA ILE A 95 -16.04 -3.30 -2.95
C ILE A 95 -15.37 -4.66 -2.90
N THR A 96 -15.65 -5.43 -1.86
CA THR A 96 -15.19 -6.83 -1.74
C THR A 96 -16.37 -7.77 -1.53
N ASN A 97 -16.22 -8.99 -2.02
CA ASN A 97 -17.17 -10.07 -1.80
C ASN A 97 -16.99 -10.76 -0.43
N SER A 98 -17.73 -11.81 -0.19
CA SER A 98 -17.76 -12.53 1.11
C SER A 98 -16.42 -13.16 1.52
N ILE A 99 -15.44 -13.26 0.63
CA ILE A 99 -14.11 -13.83 0.90
C ILE A 99 -12.99 -12.78 0.83
N GLY A 100 -13.34 -11.48 0.77
CA GLY A 100 -12.35 -10.40 0.74
C GLY A 100 -11.77 -10.12 -0.64
N PHE A 101 -12.21 -10.78 -1.69
CA PHE A 101 -11.72 -10.50 -3.04
C PHE A 101 -12.43 -9.26 -3.62
N ARG A 102 -11.69 -8.43 -4.32
CA ARG A 102 -12.25 -7.25 -4.96
C ARG A 102 -13.29 -7.65 -6.01
N ASP A 103 -14.46 -7.01 -5.97
CA ASP A 103 -15.60 -7.40 -6.75
C ASP A 103 -16.48 -6.19 -7.11
N PHE A 104 -17.50 -6.37 -7.96
CA PHE A 104 -18.50 -5.35 -8.29
C PHE A 104 -19.57 -5.20 -7.22
N SER A 105 -19.70 -6.16 -6.29
CA SER A 105 -20.70 -6.14 -5.20
C SER A 105 -20.28 -7.02 -4.02
N ASN A 106 -20.93 -6.81 -2.88
CA ASN A 106 -20.80 -7.65 -1.67
C ASN A 106 -21.55 -8.97 -1.85
N ARG A 107 -21.23 -9.75 -2.86
CA ARG A 107 -21.87 -11.03 -3.12
C ARG A 107 -21.24 -12.17 -2.35
N GLU A 108 -22.04 -13.19 -2.07
CA GLU A 108 -21.56 -14.44 -1.52
C GLU A 108 -20.79 -15.24 -2.58
N VAL A 109 -19.60 -15.69 -2.24
CA VAL A 109 -18.79 -16.60 -3.06
C VAL A 109 -18.89 -18.01 -2.47
N LYS A 110 -19.61 -18.90 -3.15
CA LYS A 110 -19.79 -20.29 -2.71
C LYS A 110 -18.52 -21.09 -2.94
N LYS A 111 -18.21 -22.06 -2.07
CA LYS A 111 -17.03 -22.95 -2.25
C LYS A 111 -17.11 -23.73 -3.55
N ILE A 112 -18.29 -24.28 -3.87
CA ILE A 112 -18.58 -24.97 -5.14
C ILE A 112 -19.33 -23.99 -6.07
N PRO A 113 -18.75 -23.62 -7.21
CA PRO A 113 -19.37 -22.67 -8.12
C PRO A 113 -20.49 -23.29 -8.96
N SER A 114 -21.40 -22.47 -9.44
CA SER A 114 -22.40 -22.84 -10.46
C SER A 114 -21.97 -22.56 -11.89
N LYS A 115 -20.89 -21.78 -12.07
CA LYS A 115 -20.25 -21.44 -13.35
C LYS A 115 -18.76 -21.70 -13.24
N LYS A 116 -18.07 -21.81 -14.38
CA LYS A 116 -16.60 -21.84 -14.39
C LYS A 116 -16.04 -20.60 -13.69
N ARG A 117 -14.97 -20.77 -12.95
CA ARG A 117 -14.27 -19.69 -12.24
C ARG A 117 -12.95 -19.34 -12.89
N LEU A 118 -12.77 -18.07 -13.15
CA LEU A 118 -11.52 -17.47 -13.53
C LEU A 118 -10.95 -16.72 -12.33
N LEU A 119 -9.78 -17.14 -11.85
CA LEU A 119 -9.06 -16.54 -10.73
C LEU A 119 -7.97 -15.61 -11.26
N LEU A 120 -7.95 -14.35 -10.81
CA LEU A 120 -6.87 -13.41 -11.06
C LEU A 120 -5.96 -13.35 -9.85
N ILE A 121 -4.65 -13.49 -10.08
CA ILE A 121 -3.59 -13.49 -9.06
C ILE A 121 -2.58 -12.43 -9.46
N GLY A 122 -2.25 -11.51 -8.55
CA GLY A 122 -1.33 -10.40 -8.83
C GLY A 122 -1.26 -9.42 -7.66
N ASP A 123 -0.71 -8.27 -7.93
CA ASP A 123 -0.50 -7.17 -6.98
C ASP A 123 -1.52 -6.03 -7.12
N SER A 124 -1.10 -4.81 -6.80
CA SER A 124 -1.92 -3.59 -6.85
C SER A 124 -2.45 -3.24 -8.23
N ALA A 125 -1.72 -3.56 -9.31
CA ALA A 125 -2.16 -3.30 -10.66
C ALA A 125 -3.36 -4.19 -11.03
N ILE A 126 -3.32 -5.44 -10.60
CA ILE A 126 -4.40 -6.41 -10.85
C ILE A 126 -5.55 -6.23 -9.84
N GLU A 127 -5.26 -5.84 -8.59
CA GLU A 127 -6.29 -5.33 -7.68
C GLU A 127 -7.07 -4.21 -8.35
N GLY A 128 -6.41 -3.41 -9.19
CA GLY A 128 -6.95 -2.23 -9.84
C GLY A 128 -7.05 -1.05 -8.90
N ALA A 129 -6.10 -0.95 -7.96
CA ALA A 129 -6.02 0.13 -6.98
C ALA A 129 -6.13 1.52 -7.64
N GLY A 130 -7.00 2.38 -7.11
CA GLY A 130 -7.26 3.71 -7.66
C GLY A 130 -8.26 3.80 -8.82
N TYR A 131 -8.92 2.69 -9.18
CA TYR A 131 -9.95 2.65 -10.23
C TYR A 131 -11.27 2.09 -9.69
N ASP A 132 -12.40 2.50 -10.27
CA ASP A 132 -13.69 1.84 -10.04
C ASP A 132 -13.65 0.44 -10.69
N TYR A 133 -14.35 -0.54 -10.10
CA TYR A 133 -14.18 -1.95 -10.49
C TYR A 133 -14.42 -2.21 -11.97
N GLU A 134 -15.40 -1.57 -12.57
CA GLU A 134 -15.73 -1.72 -14.00
C GLU A 134 -14.61 -1.31 -14.97
N HIS A 135 -13.67 -0.47 -14.50
CA HIS A 135 -12.50 -0.03 -15.24
C HIS A 135 -11.23 -0.83 -14.91
N THR A 136 -11.35 -1.80 -14.01
CA THR A 136 -10.24 -2.72 -13.69
C THR A 136 -10.21 -3.91 -14.66
N LEU A 137 -9.08 -4.60 -14.70
CA LEU A 137 -8.98 -5.85 -15.47
C LEU A 137 -10.05 -6.86 -15.06
N GLY A 138 -10.27 -7.03 -13.74
CA GLY A 138 -11.30 -7.90 -13.20
C GLY A 138 -12.70 -7.53 -13.68
N GLY A 139 -13.03 -6.25 -13.66
CA GLY A 139 -14.32 -5.74 -14.14
C GLY A 139 -14.51 -5.91 -15.65
N LEU A 140 -13.49 -5.61 -16.44
CA LEU A 140 -13.52 -5.79 -17.90
C LEU A 140 -13.69 -7.27 -18.29
N LEU A 141 -12.95 -8.17 -17.65
CA LEU A 141 -13.09 -9.61 -17.86
C LEU A 141 -14.47 -10.11 -17.41
N GLN A 142 -14.96 -9.67 -16.26
CA GLN A 142 -16.30 -10.03 -15.78
C GLN A 142 -17.39 -9.59 -16.75
N ASN A 143 -17.29 -8.39 -17.33
CA ASN A 143 -18.25 -7.90 -18.32
C ASN A 143 -18.19 -8.68 -19.62
N ASN A 144 -17.00 -8.98 -20.13
CA ASN A 144 -16.79 -9.69 -21.40
C ASN A 144 -17.20 -11.17 -21.30
N TYR A 145 -16.98 -11.81 -20.14
CA TYR A 145 -17.24 -13.25 -19.93
C TYR A 145 -18.41 -13.54 -19.00
N LYS A 146 -19.29 -12.57 -18.76
CA LYS A 146 -20.41 -12.62 -17.80
C LYS A 146 -21.31 -13.88 -17.91
N GLY A 147 -21.46 -14.42 -19.13
CA GLY A 147 -22.23 -15.65 -19.35
C GLY A 147 -21.48 -16.93 -19.00
N THR A 148 -20.16 -16.93 -19.08
CA THR A 148 -19.29 -18.10 -19.08
C THR A 148 -18.55 -18.29 -17.77
N PHE A 149 -17.96 -17.20 -17.26
CA PHE A 149 -17.12 -17.24 -16.05
C PHE A 149 -17.68 -16.40 -14.92
N GLU A 150 -17.43 -16.87 -13.70
CA GLU A 150 -17.38 -16.07 -12.48
C GLU A 150 -15.93 -15.62 -12.29
N VAL A 151 -15.64 -14.32 -12.49
CA VAL A 151 -14.30 -13.77 -12.29
C VAL A 151 -14.10 -13.46 -10.80
N LEU A 152 -13.01 -13.92 -10.24
CA LEU A 152 -12.59 -13.68 -8.85
C LEU A 152 -11.22 -12.99 -8.84
N ASN A 153 -11.15 -11.76 -8.35
CA ASN A 153 -9.92 -11.01 -8.26
C ASN A 153 -9.31 -11.14 -6.87
N SER A 154 -8.31 -12.03 -6.72
CA SER A 154 -7.61 -12.27 -5.45
C SER A 154 -6.41 -11.36 -5.21
N ALA A 155 -6.10 -10.47 -6.16
CA ALA A 155 -4.96 -9.58 -6.09
C ALA A 155 -5.13 -8.50 -5.02
N VAL A 156 -4.04 -8.14 -4.35
CA VAL A 156 -3.98 -7.06 -3.37
C VAL A 156 -2.63 -6.35 -3.46
N GLY A 157 -2.61 -5.05 -3.25
CA GLY A 157 -1.39 -4.25 -3.31
C GLY A 157 -0.27 -4.77 -2.42
N SER A 158 0.95 -4.71 -2.92
CA SER A 158 2.17 -5.21 -2.27
C SER A 158 2.24 -6.73 -2.08
N TYR A 159 1.47 -7.49 -2.83
CA TYR A 159 1.65 -8.93 -2.91
C TYR A 159 2.92 -9.28 -3.70
N SER A 160 3.47 -10.46 -3.39
CA SER A 160 4.60 -11.07 -4.06
C SER A 160 4.34 -12.56 -4.28
N PRO A 161 5.16 -13.26 -5.07
CA PRO A 161 4.97 -14.68 -5.36
C PRO A 161 4.73 -15.58 -4.15
N SER A 162 5.39 -15.31 -3.03
CA SER A 162 5.16 -16.08 -1.80
C SER A 162 3.76 -15.88 -1.24
N ILE A 163 3.24 -14.65 -1.30
CA ILE A 163 1.87 -14.35 -0.85
C ILE A 163 0.86 -14.96 -1.83
N TYR A 164 1.12 -14.88 -3.16
CA TYR A 164 0.30 -15.54 -4.17
C TYR A 164 0.11 -17.02 -3.84
N PHE A 165 1.23 -17.73 -3.64
CA PHE A 165 1.21 -19.15 -3.33
C PHE A 165 0.44 -19.46 -2.03
N LYS A 166 0.76 -18.77 -0.94
CA LYS A 166 0.14 -19.04 0.37
C LYS A 166 -1.36 -18.73 0.35
N LYS A 167 -1.78 -17.62 -0.24
CA LYS A 167 -3.19 -17.25 -0.33
C LYS A 167 -4.00 -18.26 -1.14
N ILE A 168 -3.52 -18.63 -2.30
CA ILE A 168 -4.25 -19.57 -3.16
C ILE A 168 -4.28 -20.96 -2.54
N LYS A 169 -3.17 -21.42 -1.93
CA LYS A 169 -3.13 -22.65 -1.14
C LYS A 169 -4.18 -22.64 -0.02
N PHE A 170 -4.30 -21.53 0.71
CA PHE A 170 -5.31 -21.37 1.76
C PHE A 170 -6.72 -21.57 1.21
N PHE A 171 -7.11 -20.86 0.14
CA PHE A 171 -8.47 -20.96 -0.42
C PHE A 171 -8.76 -22.34 -1.02
N ILE A 172 -7.78 -22.98 -1.65
CA ILE A 172 -7.93 -24.37 -2.14
C ILE A 172 -8.16 -25.32 -0.96
N ASN A 173 -7.39 -25.18 0.13
CA ASN A 173 -7.53 -26.00 1.34
C ASN A 173 -8.88 -25.76 2.04
N GLU A 174 -9.40 -24.53 1.99
CA GLU A 174 -10.75 -24.21 2.47
C GLU A 174 -11.87 -24.81 1.59
N GLY A 175 -11.51 -25.44 0.47
CA GLY A 175 -12.45 -26.13 -0.42
C GLY A 175 -13.05 -25.26 -1.52
N TYR A 176 -12.52 -24.06 -1.76
CA TYR A 176 -12.92 -23.26 -2.91
C TYR A 176 -12.40 -23.88 -4.21
N LYS A 177 -13.25 -23.96 -5.22
CA LYS A 177 -12.92 -24.51 -6.54
C LYS A 177 -12.75 -23.40 -7.56
N PHE A 178 -11.73 -23.57 -8.41
CA PHE A 178 -11.39 -22.70 -9.53
C PHE A 178 -11.15 -23.58 -10.77
N ASP A 179 -11.43 -23.06 -11.97
CA ASP A 179 -11.25 -23.79 -13.22
C ASP A 179 -10.04 -23.28 -14.00
N GLU A 180 -9.85 -21.95 -13.98
CA GLU A 180 -8.74 -21.30 -14.67
C GLU A 180 -8.14 -20.23 -13.75
N ALA A 181 -6.83 -20.00 -13.86
CA ALA A 181 -6.09 -18.99 -13.12
C ALA A 181 -5.17 -18.20 -14.06
N ILE A 182 -5.14 -16.89 -13.88
CA ILE A 182 -4.18 -16.00 -14.56
C ILE A 182 -3.28 -15.42 -13.47
N ILE A 183 -1.99 -15.72 -13.57
CA ILE A 183 -0.94 -15.21 -12.69
C ILE A 183 -0.28 -14.04 -13.40
N PHE A 184 -0.34 -12.86 -12.81
CA PHE A 184 0.30 -11.64 -13.30
C PHE A 184 1.55 -11.36 -12.48
N LEU A 185 2.63 -11.05 -13.15
CA LEU A 185 3.91 -10.71 -12.51
C LEU A 185 4.51 -9.46 -13.14
N ASP A 186 5.00 -8.56 -12.31
CA ASP A 186 5.80 -7.42 -12.70
C ASP A 186 7.18 -7.37 -11.99
N PRO A 187 8.11 -6.48 -12.40
CA PRO A 187 9.41 -6.39 -11.76
C PRO A 187 9.38 -6.01 -10.29
N SER A 188 8.35 -5.30 -9.82
CA SER A 188 8.27 -4.86 -8.42
C SER A 188 8.01 -6.01 -7.47
N ASP A 189 7.30 -7.06 -7.93
CA ASP A 189 6.99 -8.26 -7.16
C ASP A 189 8.27 -8.99 -6.71
N ILE A 190 9.30 -8.97 -7.56
CA ILE A 190 10.61 -9.58 -7.27
C ILE A 190 11.30 -8.88 -6.10
N ILE A 191 11.13 -7.57 -6.00
CA ILE A 191 11.68 -6.80 -4.89
C ILE A 191 10.82 -6.95 -3.65
N ASP A 192 9.50 -6.98 -3.79
CA ASP A 192 8.60 -7.22 -2.66
C ASP A 192 8.86 -8.58 -2.01
N GLU A 193 9.22 -9.59 -2.80
CA GLU A 193 9.60 -10.92 -2.29
C GLU A 193 10.80 -10.87 -1.32
N LEU A 194 11.70 -9.89 -1.44
CA LEU A 194 12.82 -9.71 -0.50
C LEU A 194 12.39 -9.17 0.86
N PHE A 195 11.26 -8.46 0.92
CA PHE A 195 10.75 -7.87 2.17
C PHE A 195 9.87 -8.83 2.97
N ILE A 196 9.34 -9.88 2.32
CA ILE A 196 8.55 -10.90 3.01
C ILE A 196 9.49 -11.79 3.81
N LYS A 197 9.26 -11.86 5.12
CA LYS A 197 10.02 -12.68 6.04
C LYS A 197 9.18 -13.84 6.54
N TRP A 198 9.81 -15.00 6.61
CA TRP A 198 9.23 -16.23 7.10
C TRP A 198 9.94 -16.69 8.38
N ASP A 199 9.21 -17.33 9.29
CA ASP A 199 9.82 -18.04 10.40
C ASP A 199 10.30 -19.46 9.95
N ASN A 200 10.95 -20.17 10.88
CA ASN A 200 11.43 -21.53 10.61
C ASN A 200 10.31 -22.56 10.33
N ASN A 201 9.06 -22.22 10.60
CA ASN A 201 7.88 -23.03 10.34
C ASN A 201 7.12 -22.61 9.08
N GLU A 202 7.74 -21.81 8.24
CA GLU A 202 7.14 -21.21 7.04
C GLU A 202 5.93 -20.30 7.29
N ASN A 203 5.78 -19.74 8.50
CA ASN A 203 4.79 -18.72 8.74
C ASN A 203 5.35 -17.36 8.40
N ILE A 204 4.52 -16.49 7.86
CA ILE A 204 4.91 -15.11 7.58
C ILE A 204 5.14 -14.38 8.89
N LEU A 205 6.33 -13.80 9.04
CA LEU A 205 6.63 -12.89 10.15
C LEU A 205 5.96 -11.56 9.88
N ILE A 206 4.79 -11.38 10.44
CA ILE A 206 4.16 -10.07 10.52
C ILE A 206 4.80 -9.33 11.69
N ASN A 207 5.36 -8.17 11.42
CA ASN A 207 5.85 -7.33 12.50
C ASN A 207 4.62 -6.85 13.31
N GLU A 208 4.45 -7.35 14.53
CA GLU A 208 3.30 -7.00 15.38
C GLU A 208 3.18 -5.48 15.61
N LYS A 209 4.31 -4.75 15.55
CA LYS A 209 4.30 -3.28 15.62
C LYS A 209 3.60 -2.61 14.44
N ASP A 210 3.59 -3.26 13.27
CA ASP A 210 2.87 -2.78 12.09
C ASP A 210 1.35 -3.05 12.19
N LEU A 211 0.96 -3.94 13.13
CA LEU A 211 -0.44 -4.24 13.47
C LEU A 211 -1.00 -3.33 14.56
N GLU A 212 -0.14 -2.76 15.40
CA GLU A 212 -0.56 -1.81 16.42
C GLU A 212 -0.82 -0.44 15.77
N LYS A 213 -2.02 -0.26 15.25
CA LYS A 213 -2.50 1.08 14.91
C LYS A 213 -2.40 1.96 16.16
N ASN A 214 -1.76 3.11 16.04
CA ASN A 214 -1.69 4.06 17.13
C ASN A 214 -3.07 4.67 17.36
N LYS A 215 -3.85 4.03 18.25
CA LYS A 215 -5.24 4.41 18.56
C LYS A 215 -5.42 5.90 18.90
N ILE A 216 -4.37 6.51 19.46
CA ILE A 216 -4.38 7.94 19.79
C ILE A 216 -4.29 8.78 18.52
N THR A 217 -3.35 8.46 17.63
CA THR A 217 -3.23 9.15 16.33
C THR A 217 -4.49 8.99 15.51
N ASP A 218 -5.04 7.79 15.43
CA ASP A 218 -6.29 7.51 14.73
C ASP A 218 -7.46 8.30 15.31
N PHE A 219 -7.59 8.35 16.64
CA PHE A 219 -8.59 9.16 17.30
C PHE A 219 -8.43 10.66 16.96
N LEU A 220 -7.20 11.19 17.02
CA LEU A 220 -6.92 12.60 16.73
C LEU A 220 -7.21 12.94 15.26
N VAL A 221 -6.76 12.11 14.33
CA VAL A 221 -6.99 12.32 12.88
C VAL A 221 -8.48 12.23 12.54
N ASN A 222 -9.21 11.33 13.17
CA ASN A 222 -10.64 11.13 12.87
C ASN A 222 -11.57 12.14 13.51
N ASN A 223 -11.10 12.89 14.51
CA ASN A 223 -11.97 13.79 15.29
C ASN A 223 -11.52 15.25 15.30
N PHE A 224 -10.32 15.58 14.83
CA PHE A 224 -9.79 16.94 14.88
C PHE A 224 -9.27 17.41 13.51
N LEU A 225 -9.89 18.45 12.95
CA LEU A 225 -9.50 19.02 11.65
C LEU A 225 -8.12 19.68 11.70
N ILE A 226 -7.83 20.41 12.80
CA ILE A 226 -6.54 21.09 12.97
C ILE A 226 -5.40 20.10 12.97
N PHE A 227 -5.53 18.99 13.72
CA PHE A 227 -4.50 17.94 13.77
C PHE A 227 -4.30 17.27 12.41
N ARG A 228 -5.39 16.96 11.72
CA ARG A 228 -5.36 16.40 10.36
C ARG A 228 -4.69 17.34 9.36
N THR A 229 -5.02 18.63 9.41
CA THR A 229 -4.41 19.64 8.54
C THR A 229 -2.93 19.79 8.81
N PHE A 230 -2.52 19.73 10.08
CA PHE A 230 -1.10 19.75 10.47
C PHE A 230 -0.34 18.56 9.88
N LEU A 231 -0.88 17.34 9.98
CA LEU A 231 -0.25 16.15 9.39
C LEU A 231 -0.12 16.28 7.87
N ARG A 232 -1.14 16.79 7.19
CA ARG A 232 -1.09 17.00 5.73
C ARG A 232 -0.01 18.01 5.30
N ILE A 233 0.13 19.09 6.04
CA ILE A 233 1.20 20.05 5.80
C ILE A 233 2.56 19.39 6.04
N SER A 234 2.68 18.60 7.10
CA SER A 234 3.89 17.83 7.40
C SER A 234 4.23 16.86 6.26
N ASP A 235 3.27 16.06 5.79
CA ASP A 235 3.46 15.13 4.69
C ASP A 235 3.79 15.82 3.37
N GLY A 236 3.15 16.95 3.09
CA GLY A 236 3.45 17.78 1.92
C GLY A 236 4.86 18.34 1.94
N THR A 237 5.33 18.79 3.11
CA THR A 237 6.71 19.28 3.28
C THR A 237 7.73 18.17 3.14
N GLU A 238 7.45 16.98 3.66
CA GLU A 238 8.33 15.80 3.51
C GLU A 238 8.39 15.33 2.06
N ASN A 239 7.27 15.31 1.34
CA ASN A 239 7.25 14.99 -0.09
C ASN A 239 8.08 15.99 -0.91
N LEU A 240 7.98 17.29 -0.62
CA LEU A 240 8.77 18.32 -1.28
C LEU A 240 10.27 18.15 -1.00
N LYS A 241 10.63 17.86 0.24
CA LYS A 241 12.01 17.57 0.65
C LYS A 241 12.56 16.33 -0.05
N ASN A 242 11.77 15.27 -0.16
CA ASN A 242 12.15 14.07 -0.89
C ASN A 242 12.32 14.33 -2.39
N TYR A 243 11.46 15.14 -3.00
CA TYR A 243 11.63 15.58 -4.39
C TYR A 243 12.96 16.32 -4.60
N TYR A 244 13.28 17.31 -3.76
CA TYR A 244 14.55 18.05 -3.88
C TYR A 244 15.78 17.15 -3.62
N LYS A 245 15.67 16.20 -2.72
CA LYS A 245 16.72 15.18 -2.51
C LYS A 245 16.93 14.31 -3.76
N LEU A 246 15.85 13.89 -4.42
CA LEU A 246 15.94 13.14 -5.68
C LEU A 246 16.52 13.99 -6.80
N LYS A 247 16.08 15.24 -6.94
CA LYS A 247 16.61 16.20 -7.91
C LYS A 247 18.11 16.44 -7.73
N TYR A 248 18.57 16.55 -6.47
CA TYR A 248 20.01 16.66 -6.17
C TYR A 248 20.77 15.40 -6.58
N LYS A 249 20.23 14.22 -6.31
CA LYS A 249 20.86 12.96 -6.73
C LYS A 249 20.91 12.84 -8.26
N ALA A 250 19.84 13.21 -8.95
CA ALA A 250 19.78 13.23 -10.41
C ALA A 250 20.82 14.19 -11.01
N SER A 251 20.96 15.40 -10.44
CA SER A 251 21.96 16.39 -10.90
C SER A 251 23.38 15.82 -10.83
N LYS A 252 23.71 15.11 -9.76
CA LYS A 252 25.01 14.46 -9.61
C LYS A 252 25.23 13.31 -10.60
N LYS A 253 24.19 12.48 -10.80
CA LYS A 253 24.27 11.33 -11.70
C LYS A 253 24.42 11.75 -13.16
N PHE A 254 23.75 12.83 -13.59
CA PHE A 254 23.75 13.29 -14.96
C PHE A 254 24.74 14.44 -15.22
N GLU A 255 25.58 14.75 -14.24
CA GLU A 255 26.61 15.81 -14.32
C GLU A 255 26.01 17.20 -14.70
N LYS A 256 24.79 17.46 -14.23
CA LYS A 256 24.09 18.74 -14.42
C LYS A 256 24.11 19.57 -13.15
N SER A 257 24.04 20.90 -13.27
CA SER A 257 23.76 21.71 -12.09
C SER A 257 22.35 21.41 -11.53
N PHE A 258 22.14 21.68 -10.25
CA PHE A 258 20.82 21.50 -9.63
C PHE A 258 19.72 22.30 -10.34
N PHE A 259 20.04 23.50 -10.83
CA PHE A 259 19.08 24.37 -11.49
C PHE A 259 18.75 23.95 -12.92
N GLU A 260 19.70 23.33 -13.61
CA GLU A 260 19.53 22.81 -14.98
C GLU A 260 18.87 21.43 -15.01
N THR A 261 18.83 20.73 -13.87
CA THR A 261 18.18 19.41 -13.75
C THR A 261 16.67 19.58 -13.86
N THR A 262 16.08 18.99 -14.89
CA THR A 262 14.64 19.07 -15.18
C THR A 262 13.79 18.16 -14.29
N VAL A 263 12.49 18.28 -14.40
CA VAL A 263 11.54 17.33 -13.78
C VAL A 263 11.70 15.96 -14.41
N GLU A 264 11.86 15.90 -15.74
CA GLU A 264 12.08 14.67 -16.51
C GLU A 264 13.35 13.97 -16.07
N ASP A 265 14.48 14.69 -15.91
CA ASP A 265 15.71 14.12 -15.37
C ASP A 265 15.49 13.50 -13.99
N THR A 266 14.73 14.18 -13.14
CA THR A 266 14.43 13.72 -11.78
C THR A 266 13.56 12.46 -11.79
N LEU A 267 12.54 12.43 -12.65
CA LEU A 267 11.67 11.26 -12.83
C LEU A 267 12.45 10.09 -13.44
N PHE A 268 13.27 10.33 -14.46
CA PHE A 268 14.13 9.32 -15.05
C PHE A 268 15.08 8.71 -14.01
N TYR A 269 15.74 9.56 -13.21
CA TYR A 269 16.58 9.09 -12.10
C TYR A 269 15.81 8.23 -11.12
N ARG A 270 14.60 8.67 -10.72
CA ARG A 270 13.75 7.92 -9.81
C ARG A 270 13.41 6.54 -10.38
N MET A 271 12.88 6.48 -11.60
CA MET A 271 12.45 5.24 -12.25
C MET A 271 13.59 4.25 -12.46
N THR A 272 14.79 4.73 -12.78
CA THR A 272 15.94 3.87 -13.12
C THR A 272 16.89 3.59 -11.96
N HIS A 273 16.78 4.33 -10.84
CA HIS A 273 17.74 4.22 -9.74
C HIS A 273 17.09 4.11 -8.34
N VAL A 274 15.80 4.24 -8.22
CA VAL A 274 15.12 4.28 -6.90
C VAL A 274 13.88 3.41 -6.82
N ASP A 275 13.08 3.36 -7.89
CA ASP A 275 11.84 2.59 -7.91
C ASP A 275 12.12 1.08 -7.84
N ARG A 276 11.14 0.32 -7.37
CA ARG A 276 11.25 -1.13 -7.19
C ARG A 276 11.54 -1.92 -8.48
N SER A 277 11.29 -1.31 -9.64
CA SER A 277 11.66 -1.84 -10.94
C SER A 277 13.06 -1.44 -11.41
N ALA A 278 13.76 -0.56 -10.69
CA ALA A 278 15.06 -0.01 -11.12
C ALA A 278 16.16 -1.06 -11.30
N TRP A 279 16.06 -2.20 -10.66
CA TRP A 279 16.98 -3.33 -10.84
C TRP A 279 17.00 -3.88 -12.27
N THR A 280 15.98 -3.63 -13.07
CA THR A 280 15.93 -4.02 -14.49
C THR A 280 16.79 -3.11 -15.38
N PHE A 281 17.09 -1.89 -14.93
CA PHE A 281 17.96 -0.92 -15.63
C PHE A 281 19.41 -0.94 -15.13
N ASP A 282 19.59 -1.25 -13.84
CA ASP A 282 20.91 -1.33 -13.21
C ASP A 282 20.93 -2.49 -12.21
N ASN A 283 21.56 -3.58 -12.63
CA ASN A 283 21.67 -4.80 -11.82
C ASN A 283 22.56 -4.64 -10.59
N THR A 284 23.27 -3.51 -10.44
CA THR A 284 24.07 -3.21 -9.25
C THR A 284 23.26 -2.55 -8.14
N LEU A 285 22.11 -1.97 -8.47
CA LEU A 285 21.28 -1.19 -7.53
C LEU A 285 20.66 -2.03 -6.43
N PHE A 286 20.23 -3.22 -6.77
CA PHE A 286 19.65 -4.18 -5.83
C PHE A 286 20.52 -5.44 -5.85
N GLN A 287 21.60 -5.45 -5.06
CA GLN A 287 22.51 -6.59 -4.98
C GLN A 287 21.82 -7.92 -4.71
N ASN A 288 20.64 -7.86 -4.08
CA ASN A 288 19.87 -9.03 -3.71
C ASN A 288 18.74 -9.37 -4.70
N TYR A 289 18.58 -8.67 -5.84
CA TYR A 289 17.50 -8.97 -6.78
C TYR A 289 17.54 -10.43 -7.29
N LYS A 290 18.72 -11.03 -7.40
CA LYS A 290 18.89 -12.44 -7.77
C LYS A 290 18.29 -13.38 -6.72
N GLU A 291 18.38 -13.01 -5.44
CA GLU A 291 17.72 -13.74 -4.36
C GLU A 291 16.18 -13.60 -4.48
N GLY A 292 15.70 -12.39 -4.78
CA GLY A 292 14.28 -12.15 -5.07
C GLY A 292 13.80 -12.98 -6.26
N LEU A 293 14.53 -13.00 -7.37
CA LEU A 293 14.22 -13.86 -8.53
C LEU A 293 14.15 -15.34 -8.15
N LYS A 294 15.14 -15.83 -7.39
CA LYS A 294 15.17 -17.22 -6.95
C LYS A 294 13.97 -17.58 -6.06
N LYS A 295 13.67 -16.75 -5.06
CA LYS A 295 12.51 -16.95 -4.17
C LYS A 295 11.20 -16.87 -4.95
N SER A 296 11.10 -15.95 -5.91
CA SER A 296 9.92 -15.82 -6.77
C SER A 296 9.73 -17.07 -7.66
N ASP A 297 10.82 -17.60 -8.26
CA ASP A 297 10.81 -18.83 -9.03
C ASP A 297 10.27 -20.00 -8.15
N GLU A 298 10.85 -20.19 -6.96
CA GLU A 298 10.46 -21.26 -6.03
C GLU A 298 8.97 -21.14 -5.65
N ASN A 299 8.49 -19.95 -5.28
CA ASN A 299 7.11 -19.74 -4.86
C ASN A 299 6.10 -19.81 -6.02
N LEU A 300 6.45 -19.30 -7.19
CA LEU A 300 5.61 -19.44 -8.38
C LEU A 300 5.56 -20.91 -8.85
N THR A 301 6.67 -21.63 -8.75
CA THR A 301 6.68 -23.07 -9.06
C THR A 301 5.78 -23.85 -8.09
N ASN A 302 5.82 -23.53 -6.80
CA ASN A 302 4.91 -24.12 -5.81
C ASN A 302 3.44 -23.75 -6.10
N LEU A 303 3.16 -22.52 -6.50
CA LEU A 303 1.82 -22.09 -6.92
C LEU A 303 1.35 -22.88 -8.16
N VAL A 304 2.19 -22.99 -9.18
CA VAL A 304 1.86 -23.76 -10.39
C VAL A 304 1.57 -25.21 -10.06
N ASN A 305 2.37 -25.83 -9.20
CA ASN A 305 2.18 -27.23 -8.79
C ASN A 305 0.81 -27.43 -8.11
N ILE A 306 0.46 -26.61 -7.12
CA ILE A 306 -0.84 -26.76 -6.43
C ILE A 306 -2.02 -26.46 -7.36
N LEU A 307 -1.88 -25.55 -8.32
CA LEU A 307 -2.92 -25.30 -9.32
C LEU A 307 -3.08 -26.52 -10.25
N LYS A 308 -1.99 -27.13 -10.72
CA LYS A 308 -2.02 -28.34 -11.55
C LYS A 308 -2.61 -29.54 -10.81
N GLU A 309 -2.23 -29.75 -9.55
CA GLU A 309 -2.79 -30.81 -8.69
C GLU A 309 -4.30 -30.71 -8.51
N ASN A 310 -4.84 -29.48 -8.62
CA ASN A 310 -6.28 -29.21 -8.57
C ASN A 310 -6.95 -29.10 -9.94
N ASN A 311 -6.26 -29.49 -11.03
CA ASN A 311 -6.75 -29.44 -12.42
C ASN A 311 -7.15 -28.03 -12.87
N ILE A 312 -6.49 -26.98 -12.38
CA ILE A 312 -6.74 -25.59 -12.74
C ILE A 312 -5.86 -25.23 -13.94
N LYS A 313 -6.48 -24.75 -15.02
CA LYS A 313 -5.75 -24.29 -16.19
C LYS A 313 -5.04 -22.97 -15.90
N ILE A 314 -3.75 -22.86 -16.27
CA ILE A 314 -2.88 -21.77 -15.85
C ILE A 314 -2.45 -20.94 -17.05
N TYR A 315 -2.54 -19.62 -16.88
CA TYR A 315 -1.94 -18.62 -17.74
C TYR A 315 -0.97 -17.78 -16.90
N PHE A 316 0.22 -17.57 -17.42
CA PHE A 316 1.22 -16.70 -16.79
C PHE A 316 1.42 -15.47 -17.66
N VAL A 317 1.15 -14.32 -17.09
CA VAL A 317 1.18 -13.03 -17.78
C VAL A 317 2.32 -12.19 -17.20
N LEU A 318 3.20 -11.78 -18.09
CA LEU A 318 4.23 -10.80 -17.75
C LEU A 318 3.82 -9.45 -18.36
N TYR A 319 3.70 -8.43 -17.52
CA TYR A 319 3.35 -7.09 -17.96
C TYR A 319 4.42 -6.08 -17.53
N PRO A 320 4.62 -4.98 -18.29
CA PRO A 320 5.68 -4.03 -18.01
C PRO A 320 5.32 -3.09 -16.88
N HIS A 321 6.32 -2.74 -16.07
CA HIS A 321 6.25 -1.56 -15.23
C HIS A 321 6.31 -0.29 -16.10
N PRO A 322 5.66 0.84 -15.72
CA PRO A 322 5.66 2.07 -16.51
C PRO A 322 7.02 2.54 -16.99
N SER A 323 8.06 2.41 -16.17
CA SER A 323 9.44 2.75 -16.56
C SER A 323 9.98 1.89 -17.69
N GLN A 324 9.62 0.61 -17.74
CA GLN A 324 10.05 -0.31 -18.79
C GLN A 324 9.42 0.02 -20.14
N ILE A 325 8.15 0.47 -20.16
CA ILE A 325 7.49 0.95 -21.38
C ILE A 325 8.22 2.17 -21.94
N VAL A 326 8.46 3.17 -21.07
CA VAL A 326 9.11 4.43 -21.47
C VAL A 326 10.53 4.20 -21.98
N TYR A 327 11.29 3.30 -21.36
CA TYR A 327 12.72 3.06 -21.66
C TYR A 327 12.98 1.76 -22.41
N LYS A 328 11.93 1.05 -22.82
CA LYS A 328 11.98 -0.19 -23.63
C LYS A 328 12.91 -1.26 -23.02
N ASP A 329 12.86 -1.41 -21.70
CA ASP A 329 13.69 -2.38 -20.99
C ASP A 329 12.95 -3.71 -20.80
N LEU A 330 13.53 -4.78 -21.30
CA LEU A 330 12.99 -6.14 -21.25
C LEU A 330 13.93 -7.11 -20.49
N TYR A 331 14.77 -6.60 -19.58
CA TYR A 331 15.86 -7.36 -18.94
C TYR A 331 15.40 -8.71 -18.35
N HIS A 332 14.28 -8.75 -17.64
CA HIS A 332 13.82 -9.96 -16.96
C HIS A 332 12.88 -10.85 -17.83
N PHE A 333 12.49 -10.39 -19.00
CA PHE A 333 11.55 -11.09 -19.88
C PHE A 333 12.04 -12.48 -20.31
N PRO A 334 13.28 -12.66 -20.82
CA PRO A 334 13.77 -13.99 -21.22
C PRO A 334 13.76 -15.01 -20.11
N TYR A 335 14.04 -14.59 -18.89
CA TYR A 335 14.04 -15.45 -17.71
C TYR A 335 12.66 -16.06 -17.46
N TRP A 336 11.62 -15.22 -17.41
CA TRP A 336 10.26 -15.68 -17.12
C TRP A 336 9.63 -16.45 -18.28
N LYS A 337 10.00 -16.13 -19.50
CA LYS A 337 9.59 -16.90 -20.68
C LYS A 337 10.12 -18.34 -20.62
N GLU A 338 11.39 -18.52 -20.28
CA GLU A 338 11.99 -19.83 -20.14
C GLU A 338 11.44 -20.57 -18.90
N TRP A 339 11.20 -19.88 -17.81
CA TRP A 339 10.55 -20.43 -16.63
C TRP A 339 9.14 -20.97 -16.94
N ALA A 340 8.33 -20.22 -17.67
CA ALA A 340 6.99 -20.65 -18.07
C ALA A 340 7.03 -21.89 -18.97
N LYS A 341 7.97 -21.95 -19.91
CA LYS A 341 8.21 -23.12 -20.77
C LYS A 341 8.62 -24.33 -19.94
N LYS A 342 9.55 -24.20 -19.02
CA LYS A 342 10.00 -25.26 -18.10
C LYS A 342 8.84 -25.83 -17.26
N ASN A 343 7.94 -24.95 -16.85
CA ASN A 343 6.78 -25.33 -16.04
C ASN A 343 5.57 -25.76 -16.90
N ASP A 344 5.68 -25.85 -18.22
CA ASP A 344 4.62 -26.24 -19.14
C ASP A 344 3.29 -25.50 -18.87
N ILE A 345 3.34 -24.17 -18.92
CA ILE A 345 2.19 -23.28 -18.74
C ILE A 345 2.09 -22.28 -19.87
N ASN A 346 0.86 -21.78 -20.13
CA ASN A 346 0.61 -20.78 -21.16
C ASN A 346 1.24 -19.45 -20.76
N PHE A 347 2.16 -18.96 -21.57
CA PHE A 347 2.83 -17.68 -21.37
C PHE A 347 2.21 -16.60 -22.27
N ILE A 348 1.87 -15.47 -21.67
CA ILE A 348 1.33 -14.28 -22.36
C ILE A 348 2.23 -13.10 -22.02
N GLU A 349 2.68 -12.43 -23.05
CA GLU A 349 3.50 -11.25 -22.98
C GLU A 349 2.68 -10.05 -23.39
N LEU A 350 2.64 -9.00 -22.57
CA LEU A 350 1.87 -7.78 -22.85
C LEU A 350 2.72 -6.57 -23.20
N TYR A 351 4.04 -6.69 -23.27
CA TYR A 351 4.91 -5.56 -23.57
C TYR A 351 4.60 -4.92 -24.92
N SER A 352 4.37 -5.76 -25.94
CA SER A 352 4.00 -5.29 -27.28
C SER A 352 2.64 -4.60 -27.37
N ASP A 353 1.76 -4.88 -26.43
CA ASP A 353 0.43 -4.26 -26.39
C ASP A 353 0.45 -2.85 -25.77
N PHE A 354 1.53 -2.50 -25.07
CA PHE A 354 1.73 -1.19 -24.46
C PHE A 354 2.61 -0.24 -25.30
N GLU A 355 3.25 -0.71 -26.39
CA GLU A 355 4.01 0.10 -27.34
C GLU A 355 3.11 0.82 -28.34
#